data_25f5ae03f0842c531a2551fdfe5de67c
#
_entry.id   25f5ae03f0842c531a2551fdfe5de67c
#
_cell.length_a   1.000
_cell.length_b   1.000
_cell.length_c   1.000
_cell.angle_alpha   90.00
_cell.angle_beta   90.00
_cell.angle_gamma   90.00
#
_symmetry.space_group_name_H-M   'P 1'
#
loop_
_entity.id
_entity.type
_entity.pdbx_description
1 polymer ?
#
loop_
_entity_poly.entity_id
_entity_poly.type
_entity_poly.pdbx_seq_one_letter_code
_entity_poly.pdbx_strand_id
1 'polypeptide(L)'
;MISQEARDLFAANVKAMTAGDAAHLASQLLPDDVSRLKDIAYVHDGDAAHLLDIYTLADAEEGAALPVIVDFHGGGLYYGNKENNECRDMLLARQGFAVVNANYRLVPSVSFPAQLADAMAVLDWIRDHGAEYGLDAERVCVTGDSAGGALALYLCAANGSTQLAGALGLWQSGIEVHALVVTSGMFRLQGGVHANALSYYMEGYLQTPADHIKVNPYLDLDKLIVDGDVPPIYMITSVEDFIADNTYELARILHARHKDHAMSVWAKGRERVLGHVFNIVQAGDPEAGEAHQVICDIADYCKRYI
;
A
#
# COMPACT_ATOMS: atom_id res chain seq x y z
N MET A 1 -17.93 1.66 20.11
CA MET A 1 -17.35 3.03 20.22
C MET A 1 -15.90 2.87 20.68
N ILE A 2 -15.00 3.62 20.09
CA ILE A 2 -13.56 3.59 20.42
C ILE A 2 -13.38 4.19 21.83
N SER A 3 -12.63 3.50 22.71
CA SER A 3 -12.28 3.99 24.06
C SER A 3 -11.42 5.24 24.02
N GLN A 4 -11.36 5.99 25.12
CA GLN A 4 -10.49 7.16 25.22
C GLN A 4 -9.03 6.73 25.19
N GLU A 5 -8.70 5.62 25.81
CA GLU A 5 -7.36 5.01 25.84
C GLU A 5 -6.85 4.70 24.43
N ALA A 6 -7.73 4.13 23.57
CA ALA A 6 -7.37 3.87 22.18
C ALA A 6 -7.14 5.16 21.39
N ARG A 7 -7.98 6.20 21.60
CA ARG A 7 -7.77 7.52 20.96
C ARG A 7 -6.47 8.16 21.37
N ASP A 8 -6.13 8.11 22.66
CA ASP A 8 -4.91 8.68 23.21
C ASP A 8 -3.67 7.93 22.66
N LEU A 9 -3.75 6.60 22.50
CA LEU A 9 -2.72 5.79 21.88
C LEU A 9 -2.47 6.22 20.44
N PHE A 10 -3.52 6.33 19.62
CA PHE A 10 -3.39 6.76 18.22
C PHE A 10 -2.79 8.18 18.14
N ALA A 11 -3.28 9.12 18.95
CA ALA A 11 -2.77 10.48 18.96
C ALA A 11 -1.27 10.55 19.36
N ALA A 12 -0.87 9.77 20.35
CA ALA A 12 0.53 9.70 20.78
C ALA A 12 1.43 9.12 19.69
N ASN A 13 0.98 8.04 19.01
CA ASN A 13 1.73 7.41 17.92
C ASN A 13 1.86 8.35 16.71
N VAL A 14 0.76 8.98 16.29
CA VAL A 14 0.78 9.99 15.21
C VAL A 14 1.78 11.08 15.49
N LYS A 15 1.76 11.64 16.71
CA LYS A 15 2.72 12.68 17.11
C LYS A 15 4.17 12.21 17.05
N ALA A 16 4.45 10.99 17.50
CA ALA A 16 5.80 10.42 17.49
C ALA A 16 6.30 10.18 16.06
N MET A 17 5.46 9.60 15.18
CA MET A 17 5.80 9.32 13.79
C MET A 17 5.98 10.62 13.00
N THR A 18 5.09 11.60 13.15
CA THR A 18 5.22 12.92 12.50
C THR A 18 6.55 13.59 12.84
N ALA A 19 6.97 13.54 14.13
CA ALA A 19 8.24 14.12 14.56
C ALA A 19 9.45 13.36 13.96
N GLY A 20 9.35 12.03 13.79
CA GLY A 20 10.40 11.22 13.17
C GLY A 20 10.53 11.49 11.68
N ASP A 21 9.41 11.57 10.97
CA ASP A 21 9.39 11.64 9.51
C ASP A 21 9.65 13.04 8.94
N ALA A 22 9.31 14.10 9.67
CA ALA A 22 9.44 15.48 9.18
C ALA A 22 10.84 15.84 8.69
N ALA A 23 11.89 15.48 9.47
CA ALA A 23 13.28 15.73 9.11
C ALA A 23 13.71 14.84 7.94
N HIS A 24 13.24 13.60 7.91
CA HIS A 24 13.51 12.62 6.86
C HIS A 24 12.94 13.10 5.51
N LEU A 25 11.65 13.41 5.46
CA LEU A 25 11.00 13.89 4.23
C LEU A 25 11.65 15.16 3.69
N ALA A 26 12.04 16.09 4.57
CA ALA A 26 12.74 17.30 4.16
C ALA A 26 14.15 17.06 3.60
N SER A 27 14.77 15.92 3.87
CA SER A 27 16.10 15.55 3.41
C SER A 27 16.12 14.73 2.11
N GLN A 28 14.97 14.25 1.64
CA GLN A 28 14.89 13.44 0.43
C GLN A 28 15.24 14.24 -0.82
N LEU A 29 16.07 13.65 -1.67
CA LEU A 29 16.38 14.19 -2.99
C LEU A 29 15.36 13.64 -4.00
N LEU A 30 14.39 14.48 -4.35
CA LEU A 30 13.37 14.11 -5.32
C LEU A 30 13.94 14.19 -6.76
N PRO A 31 13.58 13.24 -7.65
CA PRO A 31 13.90 13.29 -9.06
C PRO A 31 13.38 14.56 -9.74
N ASP A 32 14.21 15.23 -10.55
CA ASP A 32 13.85 16.46 -11.30
C ASP A 32 13.33 16.18 -12.71
N ASP A 33 13.48 14.94 -13.19
CA ASP A 33 13.03 14.44 -14.49
C ASP A 33 11.65 13.75 -14.44
N VAL A 34 10.91 13.89 -13.33
CA VAL A 34 9.58 13.31 -13.14
C VAL A 34 8.54 14.42 -13.01
N SER A 35 7.53 14.37 -13.86
CA SER A 35 6.33 15.23 -13.78
C SER A 35 5.45 14.82 -12.60
N ARG A 36 4.86 15.79 -11.93
CA ARG A 36 4.00 15.60 -10.75
C ARG A 36 2.68 16.34 -10.94
N LEU A 37 1.60 15.60 -11.08
CA LEU A 37 0.24 16.16 -10.96
C LEU A 37 -0.25 15.86 -9.54
N LYS A 38 -0.47 16.91 -8.76
CA LYS A 38 -0.74 16.77 -7.31
C LYS A 38 -2.18 17.12 -6.97
N ASP A 39 -2.65 16.49 -5.89
CA ASP A 39 -3.91 16.81 -5.22
C ASP A 39 -5.16 16.67 -6.11
N ILE A 40 -5.18 15.61 -6.91
CA ILE A 40 -6.33 15.26 -7.74
C ILE A 40 -7.37 14.53 -6.87
N ALA A 41 -8.59 15.03 -6.81
CA ALA A 41 -9.66 14.40 -6.04
C ALA A 41 -10.18 13.14 -6.76
N TYR A 42 -10.09 11.97 -6.13
CA TYR A 42 -10.73 10.75 -6.62
C TYR A 42 -12.14 10.56 -6.06
N VAL A 43 -12.49 11.28 -4.97
CA VAL A 43 -13.86 11.50 -4.51
C VAL A 43 -14.05 13.01 -4.32
N HIS A 44 -15.13 13.57 -4.88
CA HIS A 44 -15.38 15.01 -4.85
C HIS A 44 -16.21 15.42 -3.63
N ASP A 45 -15.70 15.18 -2.42
CA ASP A 45 -16.37 15.53 -1.15
C ASP A 45 -15.63 16.60 -0.34
N GLY A 46 -14.45 17.05 -0.82
CA GLY A 46 -13.61 18.05 -0.17
C GLY A 46 -12.70 17.50 0.94
N ASP A 47 -12.67 16.18 1.16
CA ASP A 47 -11.75 15.55 2.11
C ASP A 47 -10.36 15.42 1.49
N ALA A 48 -9.33 15.95 2.15
CA ALA A 48 -7.94 15.81 1.71
C ALA A 48 -7.45 14.36 1.72
N ALA A 49 -8.10 13.48 2.46
CA ALA A 49 -7.82 12.05 2.43
C ALA A 49 -8.31 11.37 1.12
N HIS A 50 -9.10 12.06 0.30
CA HIS A 50 -9.54 11.58 -0.99
C HIS A 50 -8.79 12.23 -2.17
N LEU A 51 -7.52 12.59 -1.94
CA LEU A 51 -6.61 13.13 -2.96
C LEU A 51 -5.57 12.09 -3.37
N LEU A 52 -5.20 12.11 -4.62
CA LEU A 52 -4.09 11.33 -5.18
C LEU A 52 -3.13 12.23 -5.96
N ASP A 53 -1.91 11.74 -6.14
CA ASP A 53 -0.90 12.32 -7.03
C ASP A 53 -0.61 11.36 -8.18
N ILE A 54 -0.20 11.90 -9.32
CA ILE A 54 0.27 11.12 -10.46
C ILE A 54 1.69 11.54 -10.81
N TYR A 55 2.58 10.55 -10.90
CA TYR A 55 3.98 10.72 -11.29
C TYR A 55 4.25 10.01 -12.61
N THR A 56 4.88 10.72 -13.56
CA THR A 56 5.29 10.19 -14.87
C THR A 56 6.65 10.77 -15.25
N LEU A 57 7.41 10.11 -16.12
CA LEU A 57 8.58 10.74 -16.72
C LEU A 57 8.19 12.05 -17.41
N ALA A 58 9.01 13.10 -17.25
CA ALA A 58 8.71 14.41 -17.82
C ALA A 58 8.79 14.45 -19.36
N ASP A 59 9.55 13.52 -19.96
CA ASP A 59 9.71 13.33 -21.40
C ASP A 59 8.92 12.13 -21.94
N ALA A 60 7.93 11.63 -21.18
CA ALA A 60 7.04 10.60 -21.68
C ALA A 60 6.37 11.03 -22.98
N GLU A 61 6.24 10.10 -23.93
CA GLU A 61 5.65 10.40 -25.25
C GLU A 61 4.23 10.95 -25.10
N GLU A 62 4.00 12.13 -25.68
CA GLU A 62 2.70 12.81 -25.59
C GLU A 62 1.59 11.93 -26.18
N GLY A 63 0.55 11.66 -25.41
CA GLY A 63 -0.57 10.81 -25.81
C GLY A 63 -0.33 9.30 -25.66
N ALA A 64 0.82 8.86 -25.16
CA ALA A 64 1.02 7.46 -24.80
C ALA A 64 0.26 7.13 -23.51
N ALA A 65 -0.53 6.04 -23.52
CA ALA A 65 -1.11 5.48 -22.32
C ALA A 65 -0.05 4.64 -21.60
N LEU A 66 0.32 5.04 -20.37
CA LEU A 66 1.35 4.38 -19.58
C LEU A 66 0.74 3.30 -18.68
N PRO A 67 1.42 2.16 -18.49
CA PRO A 67 1.02 1.19 -17.49
C PRO A 67 1.05 1.83 -16.09
N VAL A 68 0.13 1.42 -15.22
CA VAL A 68 -0.14 2.07 -13.95
C VAL A 68 0.38 1.23 -12.79
N ILE A 69 1.04 1.88 -11.85
CA ILE A 69 1.23 1.35 -10.49
C ILE A 69 0.42 2.22 -9.53
N VAL A 70 -0.52 1.61 -8.81
CA VAL A 70 -1.27 2.27 -7.73
C VAL A 70 -0.56 2.00 -6.42
N ASP A 71 -0.23 3.06 -5.67
CA ASP A 71 0.44 2.94 -4.38
C ASP A 71 -0.44 3.36 -3.21
N PHE A 72 -0.34 2.58 -2.12
CA PHE A 72 -0.93 2.88 -0.83
C PHE A 72 0.14 2.92 0.25
N HIS A 73 0.28 4.09 0.89
CA HIS A 73 1.29 4.33 1.92
C HIS A 73 1.07 3.53 3.21
N GLY A 74 2.17 3.26 3.93
CA GLY A 74 2.17 2.67 5.25
C GLY A 74 1.68 3.61 6.37
N GLY A 75 2.02 3.27 7.61
CA GLY A 75 1.68 4.08 8.78
C GLY A 75 0.63 3.45 9.70
N GLY A 76 0.55 2.11 9.76
CA GLY A 76 -0.31 1.39 10.71
C GLY A 76 -1.81 1.62 10.52
N LEU A 77 -2.26 2.10 9.36
CA LEU A 77 -3.64 2.49 9.03
C LEU A 77 -4.14 3.75 9.78
N TYR A 78 -3.33 4.36 10.63
CA TYR A 78 -3.71 5.52 11.44
C TYR A 78 -2.79 6.75 11.24
N TYR A 79 -1.74 6.61 10.43
CA TYR A 79 -0.73 7.64 10.15
C TYR A 79 -0.34 7.60 8.68
N GLY A 80 0.33 8.66 8.23
CA GLY A 80 0.90 8.78 6.89
C GLY A 80 0.01 9.52 5.91
N ASN A 81 0.58 9.75 4.78
CA ASN A 81 -0.06 10.36 3.61
C ASN A 81 0.77 10.02 2.37
N LYS A 82 0.28 10.37 1.19
CA LYS A 82 0.94 10.12 -0.09
C LYS A 82 2.36 10.69 -0.18
N GLU A 83 2.66 11.78 0.54
CA GLU A 83 3.99 12.39 0.56
C GLU A 83 5.07 11.48 1.19
N ASN A 84 4.67 10.53 2.05
CA ASN A 84 5.63 9.58 2.64
C ASN A 84 6.31 8.70 1.60
N ASN A 85 5.62 8.37 0.52
CA ASN A 85 6.12 7.51 -0.55
C ASN A 85 6.57 8.27 -1.82
N GLU A 86 6.43 9.60 -1.85
CA GLU A 86 6.65 10.44 -3.03
C GLU A 86 7.97 10.13 -3.75
N CYS A 87 9.08 10.10 -3.02
CA CYS A 87 10.40 9.86 -3.63
C CYS A 87 10.49 8.47 -4.29
N ARG A 88 10.07 7.42 -3.60
CA ARG A 88 10.05 6.06 -4.13
C ARG A 88 9.16 5.96 -5.36
N ASP A 89 8.00 6.60 -5.36
CA ASP A 89 7.04 6.56 -6.46
C ASP A 89 7.53 7.31 -7.68
N MET A 90 8.22 8.43 -7.48
CA MET A 90 8.91 9.12 -8.57
C MET A 90 10.02 8.26 -9.19
N LEU A 91 10.74 7.47 -8.38
CA LEU A 91 11.74 6.53 -8.90
C LEU A 91 11.10 5.34 -9.64
N LEU A 92 9.90 4.91 -9.25
CA LEU A 92 9.11 3.93 -10.02
C LEU A 92 8.63 4.52 -11.34
N ALA A 93 8.24 5.80 -11.39
CA ALA A 93 7.86 6.47 -12.61
C ALA A 93 9.03 6.50 -13.64
N ARG A 94 10.26 6.64 -13.17
CA ARG A 94 11.47 6.51 -14.03
C ARG A 94 11.60 5.14 -14.70
N GLN A 95 10.93 4.12 -14.18
CA GLN A 95 10.91 2.77 -14.76
C GLN A 95 9.88 2.62 -15.89
N GLY A 96 9.20 3.71 -16.29
CA GLY A 96 8.26 3.73 -17.42
C GLY A 96 6.81 3.49 -17.04
N PHE A 97 6.44 3.73 -15.79
CA PHE A 97 5.07 3.66 -15.29
C PHE A 97 4.49 5.06 -15.06
N ALA A 98 3.17 5.16 -15.12
CA ALA A 98 2.45 6.19 -14.40
C ALA A 98 2.18 5.67 -12.98
N VAL A 99 2.62 6.39 -11.95
CA VAL A 99 2.39 5.99 -10.57
C VAL A 99 1.29 6.84 -9.96
N VAL A 100 0.21 6.20 -9.51
CA VAL A 100 -0.92 6.81 -8.82
C VAL A 100 -0.73 6.58 -7.33
N ASN A 101 -0.32 7.62 -6.62
CA ASN A 101 -0.05 7.58 -5.18
C ASN A 101 -1.22 8.20 -4.43
N ALA A 102 -1.97 7.39 -3.69
CA ALA A 102 -3.26 7.78 -3.13
C ALA A 102 -3.24 7.90 -1.60
N ASN A 103 -3.84 8.98 -1.10
CA ASN A 103 -4.30 9.03 0.27
C ASN A 103 -5.52 8.13 0.45
N TYR A 104 -5.78 7.75 1.69
CA TYR A 104 -7.00 7.12 2.16
C TYR A 104 -7.30 7.61 3.58
N ARG A 105 -8.56 7.61 4.00
CA ARG A 105 -8.96 8.05 5.34
C ARG A 105 -8.34 7.15 6.41
N LEU A 106 -7.94 7.73 7.52
CA LEU A 106 -7.18 7.05 8.56
C LEU A 106 -8.05 6.72 9.79
N VAL A 107 -7.70 5.61 10.45
CA VAL A 107 -8.17 5.29 11.79
C VAL A 107 -7.66 6.37 12.77
N PRO A 108 -8.41 6.80 13.77
CA PRO A 108 -9.73 6.34 14.18
C PRO A 108 -10.90 7.12 13.56
N SER A 109 -10.66 7.99 12.57
CA SER A 109 -11.73 8.76 11.93
C SER A 109 -12.71 7.86 11.18
N VAL A 110 -12.18 6.78 10.58
CA VAL A 110 -12.96 5.73 9.92
C VAL A 110 -12.47 4.35 10.37
N SER A 111 -13.20 3.28 10.03
CA SER A 111 -12.78 1.90 10.25
C SER A 111 -12.09 1.30 9.02
N PHE A 112 -11.41 0.16 9.17
CA PHE A 112 -10.71 -0.51 8.08
C PHE A 112 -11.59 -0.84 6.86
N PRO A 113 -12.86 -1.29 6.98
CA PRO A 113 -13.74 -1.41 5.82
C PRO A 113 -13.94 -0.13 5.02
N ALA A 114 -13.95 1.04 5.67
CA ALA A 114 -14.06 2.31 4.97
C ALA A 114 -12.76 2.66 4.23
N GLN A 115 -11.59 2.32 4.79
CA GLN A 115 -10.30 2.46 4.08
C GLN A 115 -10.23 1.57 2.84
N LEU A 116 -10.77 0.34 2.92
CA LEU A 116 -10.89 -0.54 1.75
C LEU A 116 -11.82 0.05 0.68
N ALA A 117 -12.90 0.70 1.09
CA ALA A 117 -13.80 1.40 0.16
C ALA A 117 -13.10 2.58 -0.52
N ASP A 118 -12.25 3.34 0.21
CA ASP A 118 -11.44 4.42 -0.37
C ASP A 118 -10.47 3.87 -1.41
N ALA A 119 -9.76 2.78 -1.08
CA ALA A 119 -8.85 2.13 -2.02
C ALA A 119 -9.56 1.59 -3.28
N MET A 120 -10.77 1.04 -3.12
CA MET A 120 -11.60 0.62 -4.26
C MET A 120 -12.03 1.81 -5.14
N ALA A 121 -12.36 2.96 -4.50
CA ALA A 121 -12.71 4.18 -5.23
C ALA A 121 -11.53 4.73 -6.06
N VAL A 122 -10.28 4.51 -5.64
CA VAL A 122 -9.09 4.85 -6.46
C VAL A 122 -9.08 4.01 -7.75
N LEU A 123 -9.36 2.71 -7.67
CA LEU A 123 -9.45 1.88 -8.88
C LEU A 123 -10.62 2.30 -9.78
N ASP A 124 -11.78 2.63 -9.20
CA ASP A 124 -12.91 3.18 -9.98
C ASP A 124 -12.53 4.48 -10.69
N TRP A 125 -11.82 5.38 -9.99
CA TRP A 125 -11.36 6.63 -10.56
C TRP A 125 -10.39 6.41 -11.74
N ILE A 126 -9.48 5.44 -11.65
CA ILE A 126 -8.58 5.09 -12.76
C ILE A 126 -9.38 4.57 -13.96
N ARG A 127 -10.39 3.70 -13.74
CA ARG A 127 -11.26 3.21 -14.81
C ARG A 127 -11.99 4.36 -15.52
N ASP A 128 -12.55 5.28 -14.75
CA ASP A 128 -13.46 6.30 -15.26
C ASP A 128 -12.75 7.54 -15.80
N HIS A 129 -11.59 7.89 -15.25
CA HIS A 129 -10.86 9.12 -15.53
C HIS A 129 -9.41 8.92 -15.97
N GLY A 130 -8.85 7.73 -15.82
CA GLY A 130 -7.43 7.49 -16.08
C GLY A 130 -6.97 7.92 -17.47
N ALA A 131 -7.79 7.72 -18.49
CA ALA A 131 -7.47 8.11 -19.86
C ALA A 131 -7.23 9.62 -20.02
N GLU A 132 -7.86 10.48 -19.21
CA GLU A 132 -7.66 11.93 -19.23
C GLU A 132 -6.24 12.33 -18.78
N TYR A 133 -5.57 11.43 -18.05
CA TYR A 133 -4.24 11.60 -17.47
C TYR A 133 -3.18 10.69 -18.13
N GLY A 134 -3.50 10.03 -19.24
CA GLY A 134 -2.58 9.13 -19.91
C GLY A 134 -2.33 7.80 -19.17
N LEU A 135 -3.26 7.37 -18.31
CA LEU A 135 -3.18 6.10 -17.60
C LEU A 135 -3.82 4.97 -18.42
N ASP A 136 -3.15 3.84 -18.51
CA ASP A 136 -3.69 2.63 -19.15
C ASP A 136 -4.41 1.76 -18.12
N ALA A 137 -5.73 1.84 -18.09
CA ALA A 137 -6.57 1.09 -17.17
C ALA A 137 -6.59 -0.44 -17.45
N GLU A 138 -6.05 -0.87 -18.60
CA GLU A 138 -5.90 -2.30 -18.93
C GLU A 138 -4.57 -2.89 -18.42
N ARG A 139 -3.65 -2.06 -17.92
CA ARG A 139 -2.33 -2.47 -17.41
C ARG A 139 -2.06 -1.88 -16.04
N VAL A 140 -2.76 -2.41 -15.02
CA VAL A 140 -2.71 -1.90 -13.64
C VAL A 140 -2.04 -2.91 -12.71
N CYS A 141 -1.02 -2.46 -11.98
CA CYS A 141 -0.44 -3.13 -10.82
C CYS A 141 -0.73 -2.33 -9.55
N VAL A 142 -0.70 -3.00 -8.41
CA VAL A 142 -0.88 -2.36 -7.10
C VAL A 142 0.36 -2.57 -6.25
N THR A 143 0.76 -1.56 -5.50
CA THR A 143 1.82 -1.67 -4.49
C THR A 143 1.39 -1.04 -3.18
N GLY A 144 2.09 -1.39 -2.12
CA GLY A 144 1.92 -0.78 -0.82
C GLY A 144 2.99 -1.27 0.15
N ASP A 145 3.22 -0.48 1.17
CA ASP A 145 4.18 -0.80 2.21
C ASP A 145 3.51 -0.93 3.58
N SER A 146 4.06 -1.77 4.44
CA SER A 146 3.58 -1.92 5.81
C SER A 146 2.06 -2.10 5.88
N ALA A 147 1.34 -1.16 6.49
CA ALA A 147 -0.11 -1.14 6.57
C ALA A 147 -0.80 -0.92 5.21
N GLY A 148 -0.20 -0.11 4.32
CA GLY A 148 -0.63 0.03 2.94
C GLY A 148 -0.54 -1.28 2.16
N GLY A 149 0.46 -2.11 2.48
CA GLY A 149 0.56 -3.47 1.95
C GLY A 149 -0.59 -4.38 2.39
N ALA A 150 -1.06 -4.25 3.64
CA ALA A 150 -2.27 -4.95 4.09
C ALA A 150 -3.50 -4.43 3.33
N LEU A 151 -3.66 -3.11 3.22
CA LEU A 151 -4.76 -2.49 2.48
C LEU A 151 -4.78 -3.00 1.03
N ALA A 152 -3.63 -3.00 0.36
CA ALA A 152 -3.46 -3.48 -1.01
C ALA A 152 -3.80 -4.97 -1.18
N LEU A 153 -3.39 -5.83 -0.23
CA LEU A 153 -3.72 -7.26 -0.25
C LEU A 153 -5.23 -7.50 -0.16
N TYR A 154 -5.89 -6.87 0.81
CA TYR A 154 -7.35 -7.00 0.97
C TYR A 154 -8.11 -6.41 -0.21
N LEU A 155 -7.66 -5.26 -0.74
CA LEU A 155 -8.20 -4.64 -1.95
C LEU A 155 -8.15 -5.62 -3.13
N CYS A 156 -6.96 -6.13 -3.45
CA CYS A 156 -6.79 -7.04 -4.59
C CYS A 156 -7.61 -8.32 -4.43
N ALA A 157 -7.59 -8.92 -3.23
CA ALA A 157 -8.36 -10.13 -2.94
C ALA A 157 -9.87 -9.92 -3.11
N ALA A 158 -10.40 -8.78 -2.65
CA ALA A 158 -11.82 -8.44 -2.78
C ALA A 158 -12.17 -8.03 -4.22
N ASN A 159 -11.31 -7.27 -4.89
CA ASN A 159 -11.55 -6.85 -6.27
C ASN A 159 -11.62 -8.04 -7.24
N GLY A 160 -10.83 -9.09 -7.01
CA GLY A 160 -10.85 -10.32 -7.80
C GLY A 160 -12.02 -11.28 -7.44
N SER A 161 -12.71 -11.11 -6.30
CA SER A 161 -13.72 -12.05 -5.81
C SER A 161 -15.02 -11.36 -5.43
N THR A 162 -16.08 -11.60 -6.20
CA THR A 162 -17.43 -11.10 -5.89
C THR A 162 -17.92 -11.57 -4.51
N GLN A 163 -17.56 -12.80 -4.12
CA GLN A 163 -17.92 -13.36 -2.83
C GLN A 163 -17.27 -12.58 -1.69
N LEU A 164 -15.95 -12.35 -1.78
CA LEU A 164 -15.20 -11.63 -0.74
C LEU A 164 -15.58 -10.16 -0.70
N ALA A 165 -15.74 -9.51 -1.86
CA ALA A 165 -16.21 -8.13 -1.94
C ALA A 165 -17.55 -7.97 -1.20
N GLY A 166 -18.54 -8.82 -1.52
CA GLY A 166 -19.83 -8.81 -0.84
C GLY A 166 -19.74 -9.07 0.67
N ALA A 167 -18.88 -9.99 1.11
CA ALA A 167 -18.68 -10.28 2.53
C ALA A 167 -18.06 -9.10 3.30
N LEU A 168 -17.14 -8.37 2.68
CA LEU A 168 -16.53 -7.16 3.24
C LEU A 168 -17.44 -5.90 3.09
N GLY A 169 -18.52 -6.00 2.32
CA GLY A 169 -19.42 -4.88 2.02
C GLY A 169 -18.83 -3.91 1.00
N LEU A 170 -18.01 -4.43 0.11
CA LEU A 170 -17.38 -3.74 -1.01
C LEU A 170 -18.05 -4.12 -2.33
N TRP A 171 -17.60 -3.49 -3.40
CA TRP A 171 -17.91 -3.81 -4.79
C TRP A 171 -16.62 -4.23 -5.53
N GLN A 172 -16.72 -4.57 -6.79
CA GLN A 172 -15.57 -4.77 -7.67
C GLN A 172 -15.43 -3.57 -8.60
N SER A 173 -14.24 -3.02 -8.75
CA SER A 173 -14.00 -1.83 -9.58
C SER A 173 -14.14 -2.10 -11.09
N GLY A 174 -14.00 -3.35 -11.50
CA GLY A 174 -13.90 -3.73 -12.92
C GLY A 174 -12.50 -3.56 -13.51
N ILE A 175 -11.54 -3.02 -12.76
CA ILE A 175 -10.11 -3.02 -13.13
C ILE A 175 -9.54 -4.42 -12.87
N GLU A 176 -8.85 -5.00 -13.84
CA GLU A 176 -8.00 -6.16 -13.62
C GLU A 176 -6.66 -5.70 -13.03
N VAL A 177 -6.32 -6.22 -11.84
CA VAL A 177 -5.01 -5.98 -11.24
C VAL A 177 -4.08 -7.12 -11.63
N HIS A 178 -3.03 -6.81 -12.39
CA HIS A 178 -2.14 -7.80 -12.98
C HIS A 178 -1.04 -8.30 -12.04
N ALA A 179 -0.62 -7.48 -11.08
CA ALA A 179 0.34 -7.86 -10.04
C ALA A 179 0.14 -7.03 -8.77
N LEU A 180 0.46 -7.63 -7.63
CA LEU A 180 0.56 -6.96 -6.33
C LEU A 180 2.00 -7.05 -5.85
N VAL A 181 2.59 -5.90 -5.47
CA VAL A 181 3.92 -5.87 -4.86
C VAL A 181 3.85 -5.25 -3.47
N VAL A 182 4.37 -5.92 -2.47
CA VAL A 182 4.30 -5.44 -1.09
C VAL A 182 5.68 -5.42 -0.44
N THR A 183 6.04 -4.28 0.12
CA THR A 183 7.25 -4.13 0.95
C THR A 183 6.88 -4.16 2.42
N SER A 184 7.50 -5.05 3.21
CA SER A 184 7.37 -5.09 4.67
C SER A 184 5.91 -5.13 5.15
N GLY A 185 5.03 -5.88 4.49
CA GLY A 185 3.57 -5.83 4.70
C GLY A 185 3.12 -6.20 6.11
N MET A 186 2.22 -5.41 6.70
CA MET A 186 1.59 -5.67 7.99
C MET A 186 0.34 -6.53 7.81
N PHE A 187 0.49 -7.77 7.33
CA PHE A 187 -0.65 -8.60 6.95
C PHE A 187 -1.48 -9.09 8.13
N ARG A 188 -0.86 -9.26 9.31
CA ARG A 188 -1.55 -9.63 10.55
C ARG A 188 -2.08 -8.40 11.27
N LEU A 189 -3.29 -7.98 10.97
CA LEU A 189 -3.92 -6.85 11.67
C LEU A 189 -4.08 -7.12 13.19
N GLN A 190 -4.21 -8.38 13.59
CA GLN A 190 -4.27 -8.82 15.00
C GLN A 190 -2.90 -8.96 15.68
N GLY A 191 -1.81 -8.84 14.97
CA GLY A 191 -0.47 -9.14 15.47
C GLY A 191 0.47 -7.96 15.48
N GLY A 192 -0.06 -6.73 15.48
CA GLY A 192 0.75 -5.51 15.45
C GLY A 192 1.82 -5.48 16.54
N VAL A 193 2.78 -4.62 16.38
CA VAL A 193 4.07 -4.48 17.07
C VAL A 193 4.00 -4.48 18.61
N HIS A 194 2.82 -4.29 19.19
CA HIS A 194 2.62 -4.14 20.63
C HIS A 194 1.51 -5.06 21.13
N ALA A 195 1.85 -6.31 21.49
CA ALA A 195 0.91 -7.28 22.01
C ALA A 195 0.02 -6.76 23.16
N ASN A 196 0.55 -5.87 23.98
CA ASN A 196 -0.17 -5.27 25.13
C ASN A 196 -1.16 -4.16 24.72
N ALA A 197 -1.05 -3.61 23.51
CA ALA A 197 -1.94 -2.57 22.98
C ALA A 197 -2.84 -3.07 21.85
N LEU A 198 -2.79 -4.37 21.54
CA LEU A 198 -3.51 -4.96 20.40
C LEU A 198 -5.02 -4.69 20.45
N SER A 199 -5.64 -4.76 21.61
CA SER A 199 -7.07 -4.49 21.78
C SER A 199 -7.43 -3.06 21.36
N TYR A 200 -6.58 -2.09 21.68
CA TYR A 200 -6.81 -0.69 21.32
C TYR A 200 -6.68 -0.43 19.80
N TYR A 201 -5.72 -1.08 19.14
CA TYR A 201 -5.63 -1.01 17.68
C TYR A 201 -6.87 -1.63 17.02
N MET A 202 -7.31 -2.78 17.51
CA MET A 202 -8.53 -3.44 16.99
C MET A 202 -9.78 -2.61 17.21
N GLU A 203 -9.90 -1.86 18.32
CA GLU A 203 -11.00 -0.90 18.52
C GLU A 203 -11.03 0.19 17.43
N GLY A 204 -9.87 0.61 16.95
CA GLY A 204 -9.76 1.59 15.86
C GLY A 204 -10.06 0.98 14.50
N TYR A 205 -9.53 -0.21 14.22
CA TYR A 205 -9.70 -0.88 12.93
C TYR A 205 -11.15 -1.37 12.73
N LEU A 206 -11.80 -1.86 13.79
CA LEU A 206 -13.14 -2.44 13.75
C LEU A 206 -14.03 -1.73 14.78
N GLN A 207 -14.66 -0.64 14.36
CA GLN A 207 -15.33 0.30 15.27
C GLN A 207 -16.77 -0.09 15.63
N THR A 208 -17.37 -0.95 14.80
CA THR A 208 -18.78 -1.35 14.94
C THR A 208 -18.93 -2.87 14.93
N PRO A 209 -20.04 -3.42 15.48
CA PRO A 209 -20.33 -4.84 15.32
C PRO A 209 -20.39 -5.30 13.86
N ALA A 210 -20.82 -4.42 12.95
CA ALA A 210 -20.86 -4.71 11.53
C ALA A 210 -19.44 -4.87 10.93
N ASP A 211 -18.48 -4.05 11.36
CA ASP A 211 -17.08 -4.19 10.94
C ASP A 211 -16.50 -5.54 11.41
N HIS A 212 -16.78 -5.92 12.66
CA HIS A 212 -16.35 -7.22 13.19
C HIS A 212 -16.96 -8.40 12.41
N ILE A 213 -18.23 -8.34 12.06
CA ILE A 213 -18.88 -9.39 11.27
C ILE A 213 -18.21 -9.51 9.89
N LYS A 214 -17.89 -8.38 9.25
CA LYS A 214 -17.30 -8.35 7.91
C LYS A 214 -15.84 -8.82 7.92
N VAL A 215 -15.04 -8.34 8.86
CA VAL A 215 -13.57 -8.44 8.80
C VAL A 215 -13.00 -9.60 9.62
N ASN A 216 -13.56 -9.92 10.80
CA ASN A 216 -13.00 -10.96 11.68
C ASN A 216 -12.74 -12.30 10.98
N PRO A 217 -13.60 -12.82 10.09
CA PRO A 217 -13.31 -14.07 9.38
C PRO A 217 -12.03 -13.99 8.53
N TYR A 218 -11.71 -12.81 8.02
CA TYR A 218 -10.62 -12.55 7.09
C TYR A 218 -9.33 -12.00 7.76
N LEU A 219 -9.35 -11.87 9.09
CA LEU A 219 -8.13 -11.73 9.89
C LEU A 219 -7.28 -13.01 9.84
N ASP A 220 -7.88 -14.12 9.49
CA ASP A 220 -7.20 -15.33 9.04
C ASP A 220 -6.77 -15.15 7.58
N LEU A 221 -5.47 -14.98 7.36
CA LEU A 221 -4.90 -14.78 6.04
C LEU A 221 -5.16 -15.98 5.11
N ASP A 222 -5.19 -17.20 5.64
CA ASP A 222 -5.48 -18.38 4.83
C ASP A 222 -6.90 -18.30 4.25
N LYS A 223 -7.86 -17.90 5.07
CA LYS A 223 -9.24 -17.70 4.63
C LYS A 223 -9.36 -16.53 3.64
N LEU A 224 -8.64 -15.43 3.88
CA LEU A 224 -8.59 -14.29 2.94
C LEU A 224 -8.13 -14.74 1.54
N ILE A 225 -7.06 -15.55 1.48
CA ILE A 225 -6.49 -16.05 0.22
C ILE A 225 -7.38 -17.10 -0.45
N VAL A 226 -8.13 -17.89 0.33
CA VAL A 226 -9.05 -18.93 -0.20
C VAL A 226 -10.32 -18.31 -0.76
N ASP A 227 -10.93 -17.36 -0.07
CA ASP A 227 -12.20 -16.73 -0.46
C ASP A 227 -11.99 -15.57 -1.45
N GLY A 228 -10.79 -15.01 -1.48
CA GLY A 228 -10.37 -13.96 -2.40
C GLY A 228 -9.78 -14.50 -3.70
N ASP A 229 -9.60 -13.62 -4.66
CA ASP A 229 -8.79 -13.91 -5.84
C ASP A 229 -7.69 -12.85 -5.96
N VAL A 230 -6.46 -13.27 -5.68
CA VAL A 230 -5.29 -12.39 -5.68
C VAL A 230 -4.49 -12.55 -6.95
N PRO A 231 -3.98 -11.46 -7.54
CA PRO A 231 -3.04 -11.53 -8.65
C PRO A 231 -1.72 -12.17 -8.20
N PRO A 232 -0.78 -12.42 -9.11
CA PRO A 232 0.60 -12.73 -8.75
C PRO A 232 1.16 -11.73 -7.74
N ILE A 233 1.80 -12.22 -6.65
CA ILE A 233 2.26 -11.37 -5.54
C ILE A 233 3.79 -11.41 -5.43
N TYR A 234 4.43 -10.24 -5.39
CA TYR A 234 5.83 -10.12 -5.00
C TYR A 234 5.95 -9.48 -3.63
N MET A 235 6.59 -10.19 -2.70
CA MET A 235 6.78 -9.73 -1.32
C MET A 235 8.26 -9.41 -1.08
N ILE A 236 8.52 -8.28 -0.45
CA ILE A 236 9.86 -7.77 -0.17
C ILE A 236 9.97 -7.49 1.33
N THR A 237 11.02 -8.00 1.96
CA THR A 237 11.37 -7.72 3.35
C THR A 237 12.88 -7.86 3.55
N SER A 238 13.37 -7.64 4.77
CA SER A 238 14.74 -7.88 5.16
C SER A 238 14.83 -8.62 6.48
N VAL A 239 16.00 -9.16 6.81
CA VAL A 239 16.25 -9.77 8.12
C VAL A 239 16.30 -8.76 9.26
N GLU A 240 16.36 -7.47 8.94
CA GLU A 240 16.37 -6.37 9.92
C GLU A 240 14.97 -5.73 10.09
N ASP A 241 13.96 -6.21 9.35
CA ASP A 241 12.58 -5.75 9.46
C ASP A 241 11.90 -6.42 10.67
N PHE A 242 11.39 -5.61 11.60
CA PHE A 242 10.77 -6.09 12.84
C PHE A 242 9.45 -6.86 12.63
N ILE A 243 8.84 -6.77 11.44
CA ILE A 243 7.63 -7.53 11.07
C ILE A 243 7.85 -8.52 9.93
N ALA A 244 9.10 -8.88 9.62
CA ALA A 244 9.42 -9.83 8.54
C ALA A 244 8.61 -11.13 8.61
N ASP A 245 8.25 -11.59 9.81
CA ASP A 245 7.42 -12.80 10.02
C ASP A 245 6.04 -12.72 9.32
N ASN A 246 5.51 -11.52 9.10
CA ASN A 246 4.26 -11.35 8.32
C ASN A 246 4.46 -11.78 6.86
N THR A 247 5.59 -11.39 6.28
CA THR A 247 5.96 -11.76 4.90
C THR A 247 6.17 -13.27 4.78
N TYR A 248 6.87 -13.89 5.73
CA TYR A 248 7.08 -15.35 5.74
C TYR A 248 5.78 -16.13 5.89
N GLU A 249 4.85 -15.66 6.73
CA GLU A 249 3.56 -16.30 6.91
C GLU A 249 2.71 -16.23 5.63
N LEU A 250 2.61 -15.06 5.00
CA LEU A 250 1.87 -14.92 3.74
C LEU A 250 2.49 -15.78 2.64
N ALA A 251 3.82 -15.80 2.49
CA ALA A 251 4.50 -16.65 1.52
C ALA A 251 4.18 -18.13 1.72
N ARG A 252 4.19 -18.61 2.98
CA ARG A 252 3.82 -19.99 3.30
C ARG A 252 2.38 -20.31 2.92
N ILE A 253 1.44 -19.39 3.14
CA ILE A 253 0.03 -19.56 2.77
C ILE A 253 -0.13 -19.60 1.25
N LEU A 254 0.45 -18.63 0.53
CA LEU A 254 0.40 -18.58 -0.93
C LEU A 254 0.96 -19.85 -1.57
N HIS A 255 2.11 -20.33 -1.06
CA HIS A 255 2.70 -21.58 -1.50
C HIS A 255 1.76 -22.78 -1.28
N ALA A 256 1.19 -22.89 -0.07
CA ALA A 256 0.26 -23.97 0.28
C ALA A 256 -1.04 -23.94 -0.55
N ARG A 257 -1.44 -22.76 -1.03
CA ARG A 257 -2.64 -22.54 -1.87
C ARG A 257 -2.33 -22.50 -3.37
N HIS A 258 -1.09 -22.79 -3.76
CA HIS A 258 -0.63 -22.80 -5.17
C HIS A 258 -0.92 -21.47 -5.90
N LYS A 259 -0.86 -20.33 -5.16
CA LYS A 259 -0.96 -19.00 -5.74
C LYS A 259 0.40 -18.57 -6.27
N ASP A 260 0.43 -17.89 -7.41
CA ASP A 260 1.66 -17.37 -7.99
C ASP A 260 2.26 -16.28 -7.09
N HIS A 261 3.51 -16.46 -6.68
CA HIS A 261 4.19 -15.54 -5.79
C HIS A 261 5.71 -15.61 -5.90
N ALA A 262 6.34 -14.50 -5.59
CA ALA A 262 7.78 -14.41 -5.39
C ALA A 262 8.07 -13.69 -4.06
N MET A 263 9.24 -13.92 -3.49
CA MET A 263 9.69 -13.27 -2.26
C MET A 263 11.17 -12.95 -2.32
N SER A 264 11.53 -11.71 -1.97
CA SER A 264 12.91 -11.29 -1.69
C SER A 264 13.07 -11.01 -0.20
N VAL A 265 14.10 -11.64 0.38
CA VAL A 265 14.53 -11.36 1.75
C VAL A 265 15.94 -10.81 1.71
N TRP A 266 16.06 -9.51 1.96
CA TRP A 266 17.36 -8.85 1.97
C TRP A 266 18.14 -9.22 3.21
N ALA A 267 19.41 -9.56 3.02
CA ALA A 267 20.32 -9.82 4.11
C ALA A 267 20.59 -8.52 4.90
N LYS A 268 21.26 -8.68 6.06
CA LYS A 268 21.71 -7.51 6.83
C LYS A 268 22.55 -6.58 5.96
N GLY A 269 22.23 -5.32 5.97
CA GLY A 269 22.96 -4.29 5.26
C GLY A 269 24.42 -4.20 5.73
N ARG A 270 25.34 -3.88 4.82
CA ARG A 270 26.77 -3.77 5.15
C ARG A 270 27.12 -2.38 5.69
N GLU A 271 26.58 -1.34 5.08
CA GLU A 271 26.90 0.05 5.37
C GLU A 271 25.76 0.79 6.05
N ARG A 272 24.53 0.29 5.88
CA ARG A 272 23.30 0.85 6.43
C ARG A 272 22.34 -0.24 6.89
N VAL A 273 21.43 0.09 7.79
CA VAL A 273 20.39 -0.84 8.25
C VAL A 273 19.30 -0.91 7.18
N LEU A 274 18.98 -2.12 6.75
CA LEU A 274 17.85 -2.40 5.85
C LEU A 274 16.62 -2.75 6.71
N GLY A 275 16.17 -1.79 7.51
CA GLY A 275 15.04 -1.97 8.41
C GLY A 275 13.67 -1.99 7.71
N HIS A 276 12.64 -1.77 8.49
CA HIS A 276 11.26 -1.70 8.01
C HIS A 276 11.12 -0.68 6.88
N VAL A 277 10.53 -1.08 5.75
CA VAL A 277 10.28 -0.27 4.54
C VAL A 277 11.51 0.47 4.02
N PHE A 278 12.69 -0.13 4.11
CA PHE A 278 13.97 0.53 3.78
C PHE A 278 14.03 1.13 2.37
N ASN A 279 13.35 0.55 1.40
CA ASN A 279 13.29 1.06 0.02
C ASN A 279 12.45 2.34 -0.12
N ILE A 280 11.67 2.69 0.89
CA ILE A 280 10.93 3.96 1.00
C ILE A 280 11.75 4.96 1.78
N VAL A 281 12.17 4.57 2.99
CA VAL A 281 12.96 5.43 3.87
C VAL A 281 14.28 5.87 3.25
N GLN A 282 14.90 5.03 2.42
CA GLN A 282 16.20 5.32 1.80
C GLN A 282 16.10 5.71 0.32
N ALA A 283 14.89 5.85 -0.25
CA ALA A 283 14.71 6.15 -1.67
C ALA A 283 15.42 7.43 -2.13
N GLY A 284 15.38 8.47 -1.32
CA GLY A 284 15.98 9.77 -1.62
C GLY A 284 17.50 9.85 -1.40
N ASP A 285 18.15 8.78 -0.95
CA ASP A 285 19.60 8.71 -0.80
C ASP A 285 20.23 8.08 -2.06
N PRO A 286 20.98 8.84 -2.88
CA PRO A 286 21.55 8.29 -4.11
C PRO A 286 22.58 7.17 -3.88
N GLU A 287 23.09 7.02 -2.66
CA GLU A 287 24.03 5.96 -2.28
C GLU A 287 23.33 4.69 -1.74
N ALA A 288 21.99 4.72 -1.63
CA ALA A 288 21.22 3.57 -1.15
C ALA A 288 20.97 2.53 -2.26
N GLY A 289 22.01 1.87 -2.72
CA GLY A 289 21.96 0.94 -3.84
C GLY A 289 20.94 -0.19 -3.64
N GLU A 290 20.81 -0.72 -2.40
CA GLU A 290 19.82 -1.76 -2.08
C GLU A 290 18.37 -1.25 -2.22
N ALA A 291 18.09 -0.03 -1.78
CA ALA A 291 16.77 0.57 -1.92
C ALA A 291 16.41 0.79 -3.39
N HIS A 292 17.36 1.30 -4.19
CA HIS A 292 17.16 1.52 -5.62
C HIS A 292 17.02 0.19 -6.39
N GLN A 293 17.75 -0.86 -5.99
CA GLN A 293 17.58 -2.18 -6.59
C GLN A 293 16.18 -2.73 -6.34
N VAL A 294 15.63 -2.57 -5.13
CA VAL A 294 14.24 -2.97 -4.82
C VAL A 294 13.25 -2.24 -5.72
N ILE A 295 13.45 -0.96 -5.98
CA ILE A 295 12.56 -0.18 -6.86
C ILE A 295 12.61 -0.73 -8.29
N CYS A 296 13.78 -1.08 -8.80
CA CYS A 296 13.91 -1.76 -10.09
C CYS A 296 13.24 -3.13 -10.09
N ASP A 297 13.43 -3.93 -9.02
CA ASP A 297 12.83 -5.26 -8.89
C ASP A 297 11.29 -5.21 -8.87
N ILE A 298 10.69 -4.18 -8.24
CA ILE A 298 9.24 -3.91 -8.26
C ILE A 298 8.77 -3.69 -9.70
N ALA A 299 9.44 -2.77 -10.41
CA ALA A 299 9.09 -2.44 -11.78
C ALA A 299 9.24 -3.65 -12.71
N ASP A 300 10.33 -4.39 -12.59
CA ASP A 300 10.59 -5.58 -13.41
C ASP A 300 9.58 -6.70 -13.12
N TYR A 301 9.13 -6.84 -11.87
CA TYR A 301 8.06 -7.78 -11.55
C TYR A 301 6.75 -7.38 -12.21
N CYS A 302 6.32 -6.13 -12.07
CA CYS A 302 5.11 -5.62 -12.71
C CYS A 302 5.14 -5.82 -14.23
N LYS A 303 6.25 -5.49 -14.90
CA LYS A 303 6.42 -5.65 -16.37
C LYS A 303 6.26 -7.09 -16.88
N ARG A 304 6.32 -8.10 -16.03
CA ARG A 304 6.11 -9.51 -16.45
C ARG A 304 4.64 -9.86 -16.67
N TYR A 305 3.74 -9.09 -16.08
CA TYR A 305 2.31 -9.40 -16.03
C TYR A 305 1.41 -8.41 -16.80
N ILE A 306 1.97 -7.30 -17.31
CA ILE A 306 1.24 -6.26 -18.07
C ILE A 306 1.59 -6.25 -19.56
#